data_5e89e4697f2d3948f535be10733c9dc2
#
_entry.id   5e89e4697f2d3948f535be10733c9dc2
#
_cell.length_a   1.000
_cell.length_b   1.000
_cell.length_c   1.000
_cell.angle_alpha   90.00
_cell.angle_beta   90.00
_cell.angle_gamma   90.00
#
_symmetry.space_group_name_H-M   'P 1'
#
loop_
_entity.id
_entity.type
_entity.pdbx_description
1 polymer ?
#
loop_
_entity_poly.entity_id
_entity_poly.type
_entity_poly.pdbx_seq_one_letter_code
_entity_poly.pdbx_strand_id
1 'polypeptide(L)'
;MEKEMLALVNLKEGKLETFMGWMQSDEGMEVRKSVAYPEKTIGAMKPDKSGIMFKVSVHNEPGMKEFVSGNNPTAKTVYAECVESAQLFELSKVDL
;
A
#
# COMPACT_ATOMS: atom_id res chain seq x y z
N MET A 1 13.23 -3.30 13.01
CA MET A 1 12.34 -4.37 13.47
C MET A 1 11.17 -4.52 12.52
N GLU A 2 10.84 -5.75 12.18
CA GLU A 2 9.75 -6.06 11.27
C GLU A 2 8.40 -6.07 11.99
N LYS A 3 7.39 -5.47 11.38
CA LYS A 3 6.04 -5.45 11.94
C LYS A 3 5.05 -5.77 10.83
N GLU A 4 4.11 -6.69 11.08
CA GLU A 4 3.06 -6.97 10.11
C GLU A 4 1.95 -5.95 10.19
N MET A 5 1.57 -5.39 9.04
CA MET A 5 0.51 -4.38 8.95
C MET A 5 -0.37 -4.70 7.74
N LEU A 6 -1.58 -4.15 7.76
CA LEU A 6 -2.51 -4.27 6.65
C LEU A 6 -2.82 -2.90 6.10
N ALA A 7 -2.56 -2.70 4.81
CA ALA A 7 -2.93 -1.48 4.11
C ALA A 7 -4.18 -1.76 3.28
N LEU A 8 -5.21 -0.94 3.44
CA LEU A 8 -6.42 -1.00 2.64
C LEU A 8 -6.50 0.25 1.80
N VAL A 9 -6.47 0.08 0.48
CA VAL A 9 -6.48 1.20 -0.47
C VAL A 9 -7.74 1.12 -1.32
N ASN A 10 -8.60 2.13 -1.21
CA ASN A 10 -9.78 2.26 -2.05
C ASN A 10 -9.43 3.18 -3.22
N LEU A 11 -9.74 2.73 -4.43
CA LEU A 11 -9.35 3.40 -5.67
C LEU A 11 -10.51 4.16 -6.29
N LYS A 12 -10.18 5.24 -6.99
CA LYS A 12 -11.14 5.94 -7.82
C LYS A 12 -11.51 5.04 -9.00
N GLU A 13 -12.72 5.22 -9.52
CA GLU A 13 -13.22 4.41 -10.63
C GLU A 13 -12.28 4.45 -11.84
N GLY A 14 -11.98 3.28 -12.37
CA GLY A 14 -11.14 3.15 -13.55
C GLY A 14 -9.65 3.34 -13.34
N LYS A 15 -9.20 3.42 -12.08
CA LYS A 15 -7.80 3.73 -11.78
C LYS A 15 -6.95 2.54 -11.32
N LEU A 16 -7.54 1.34 -11.29
CA LEU A 16 -6.82 0.15 -10.82
C LEU A 16 -5.54 -0.11 -11.60
N GLU A 17 -5.62 -0.12 -12.92
CA GLU A 17 -4.46 -0.43 -13.77
C GLU A 17 -3.37 0.63 -13.64
N THR A 18 -3.74 1.89 -13.57
CA THR A 18 -2.80 2.99 -13.38
C THR A 18 -2.07 2.84 -12.04
N PHE A 19 -2.82 2.56 -10.98
CA PHE A 19 -2.25 2.39 -9.65
C PHE A 19 -1.31 1.18 -9.60
N MET A 20 -1.76 0.04 -10.12
CA MET A 20 -0.94 -1.19 -10.11
C MET A 20 0.32 -1.03 -10.97
N GLY A 21 0.20 -0.34 -12.11
CA GLY A 21 1.34 -0.05 -12.96
C GLY A 21 2.40 0.76 -12.22
N TRP A 22 1.98 1.78 -11.47
CA TRP A 22 2.91 2.57 -10.67
C TRP A 22 3.53 1.73 -9.55
N MET A 23 2.72 0.91 -8.86
CA MET A 23 3.23 0.07 -7.77
C MET A 23 4.31 -0.90 -8.23
N GLN A 24 4.25 -1.33 -9.48
CA GLN A 24 5.21 -2.26 -10.07
C GLN A 24 6.34 -1.56 -10.82
N SER A 25 6.28 -0.24 -10.97
CA SER A 25 7.32 0.53 -11.62
C SER A 25 8.57 0.62 -10.74
N ASP A 26 9.70 1.04 -11.32
CA ASP A 26 10.94 1.23 -10.57
C ASP A 26 10.74 2.23 -9.45
N GLU A 27 10.03 3.33 -9.73
CA GLU A 27 9.72 4.35 -8.74
C GLU A 27 8.86 3.79 -7.60
N GLY A 28 7.80 3.07 -7.94
CA GLY A 28 6.91 2.46 -6.95
C GLY A 28 7.62 1.41 -6.11
N MET A 29 8.45 0.57 -6.75
CA MET A 29 9.22 -0.45 -6.04
C MET A 29 10.23 0.18 -5.08
N GLU A 30 10.86 1.27 -5.46
CA GLU A 30 11.79 1.96 -4.60
C GLU A 30 11.10 2.48 -3.33
N VAL A 31 9.93 3.10 -3.48
CA VAL A 31 9.14 3.55 -2.33
C VAL A 31 8.75 2.36 -1.44
N ARG A 32 8.27 1.29 -2.03
CA ARG A 32 7.86 0.09 -1.30
C ARG A 32 9.00 -0.52 -0.50
N LYS A 33 10.19 -0.61 -1.12
CA LYS A 33 11.38 -1.15 -0.46
C LYS A 33 11.86 -0.27 0.68
N SER A 34 11.61 1.03 0.60
CA SER A 34 12.04 1.96 1.64
C SER A 34 11.25 1.81 2.94
N VAL A 35 10.09 1.18 2.90
CA VAL A 35 9.18 1.08 4.06
C VAL A 35 8.86 -0.36 4.47
N ALA A 36 8.95 -1.32 3.54
CA ALA A 36 8.56 -2.70 3.80
C ALA A 36 9.36 -3.66 2.93
N TYR A 37 9.08 -4.96 3.05
CA TYR A 37 9.71 -5.98 2.23
C TYR A 37 8.73 -6.43 1.15
N PRO A 38 8.92 -6.00 -0.12
CA PRO A 38 7.99 -6.39 -1.20
C PRO A 38 7.88 -7.90 -1.38
N GLU A 39 8.96 -8.63 -1.17
CA GLU A 39 8.98 -10.09 -1.30
C GLU A 39 8.13 -10.80 -0.24
N LYS A 40 7.76 -10.10 0.83
CA LYS A 40 6.90 -10.62 1.89
C LYS A 40 5.49 -10.03 1.84
N THR A 41 5.19 -9.25 0.82
CA THR A 41 3.89 -8.60 0.67
C THR A 41 2.89 -9.55 0.04
N ILE A 42 1.71 -9.65 0.63
CA ILE A 42 0.60 -10.44 0.09
C ILE A 42 -0.51 -9.47 -0.26
N GLY A 43 -0.91 -9.47 -1.52
CA GLY A 43 -1.98 -8.58 -2.00
C GLY A 43 -3.26 -9.35 -2.27
N ALA A 44 -4.38 -8.69 -2.05
CA ALA A 44 -5.71 -9.20 -2.38
C ALA A 44 -6.56 -8.05 -2.89
N MET A 45 -7.42 -8.33 -3.86
CA MET A 45 -8.25 -7.32 -4.50
C MET A 45 -9.71 -7.59 -4.18
N LYS A 46 -10.49 -6.53 -3.96
CA LYS A 46 -11.94 -6.67 -3.82
C LYS A 46 -12.53 -7.20 -5.13
N PRO A 47 -13.58 -8.04 -5.07
CA PRO A 47 -14.18 -8.60 -6.29
C PRO A 47 -14.64 -7.55 -7.30
N ASP A 48 -15.08 -6.38 -6.85
CA ASP A 48 -15.54 -5.30 -7.73
C ASP A 48 -14.39 -4.42 -8.24
N LYS A 49 -13.14 -4.76 -7.87
CA LYS A 49 -11.92 -4.03 -8.28
C LYS A 49 -11.84 -2.59 -7.76
N SER A 50 -12.62 -2.26 -6.73
CA SER A 50 -12.63 -0.91 -6.16
C SER A 50 -11.56 -0.69 -5.11
N GLY A 51 -10.89 -1.74 -4.65
CA GLY A 51 -9.89 -1.62 -3.61
C GLY A 51 -8.96 -2.81 -3.55
N ILE A 52 -7.80 -2.57 -2.94
CA ILE A 52 -6.75 -3.58 -2.78
C ILE A 52 -6.33 -3.58 -1.32
N MET A 53 -6.10 -4.77 -0.79
CA MET A 53 -5.54 -4.96 0.54
C MET A 53 -4.14 -5.54 0.41
N PHE A 54 -3.21 -5.00 1.19
CA PHE A 54 -1.84 -5.48 1.22
C PHE A 54 -1.48 -5.85 2.65
N LYS A 55 -1.14 -7.12 2.88
CA LYS A 55 -0.49 -7.51 4.13
C LYS A 55 1.00 -7.32 3.90
N VAL A 56 1.61 -6.45 4.68
CA VAL A 56 2.99 -6.04 4.47
C VAL A 56 3.84 -6.29 5.72
N SER A 57 5.12 -6.59 5.50
CA SER A 57 6.09 -6.69 6.56
C SER A 57 6.89 -5.39 6.56
N VAL A 58 6.64 -4.54 7.56
CA VAL A 58 7.11 -3.16 7.60
C VAL A 58 8.39 -3.05 8.43
N HIS A 59 9.43 -2.45 7.85
CA HIS A 59 10.68 -2.18 8.57
C HIS A 59 10.87 -0.70 8.87
N ASN A 60 10.01 0.16 8.34
CA ASN A 60 10.05 1.61 8.57
C ASN A 60 8.62 2.09 8.75
N GLU A 61 8.12 2.00 9.98
CA GLU A 61 6.71 2.32 10.26
C GLU A 61 6.37 3.78 10.00
N PRO A 62 7.16 4.78 10.43
CA PRO A 62 6.84 6.17 10.09
C PRO A 62 6.76 6.42 8.59
N GLY A 63 7.69 5.83 7.81
CA GLY A 63 7.66 5.94 6.36
C GLY A 63 6.46 5.25 5.74
N MET A 64 6.04 4.10 6.29
CA MET A 64 4.85 3.41 5.82
C MET A 64 3.58 4.22 6.06
N LYS A 65 3.46 4.85 7.22
CA LYS A 65 2.33 5.72 7.53
C LYS A 65 2.28 6.91 6.58
N GLU A 66 3.42 7.52 6.30
CA GLU A 66 3.52 8.60 5.33
C GLU A 66 3.09 8.15 3.94
N PHE A 67 3.54 6.98 3.52
CA PHE A 67 3.21 6.42 2.21
C PHE A 67 1.70 6.16 2.09
N VAL A 68 1.11 5.43 3.04
CA VAL A 68 -0.30 5.06 2.98
C VAL A 68 -1.22 6.27 3.11
N SER A 69 -0.80 7.30 3.85
CA SER A 69 -1.59 8.52 3.98
C SER A 69 -1.51 9.43 2.74
N GLY A 70 -0.68 9.08 1.76
CA GLY A 70 -0.52 9.88 0.54
C GLY A 70 0.43 11.05 0.69
N ASN A 71 1.19 11.11 1.78
CA ASN A 71 2.11 12.22 2.04
C ASN A 71 3.54 11.94 1.60
N ASN A 72 3.82 10.74 1.08
CA ASN A 72 5.13 10.44 0.52
C ASN A 72 5.35 11.28 -0.74
N PRO A 73 6.41 12.08 -0.83
CA PRO A 73 6.62 12.98 -1.98
C PRO A 73 6.62 12.27 -3.33
N THR A 74 7.17 11.06 -3.39
CA THR A 74 7.24 10.29 -4.64
C THR A 74 5.88 9.71 -5.02
N ALA A 75 5.06 9.32 -4.04
CA ALA A 75 3.75 8.70 -4.26
C ALA A 75 2.61 9.73 -4.38
N LYS A 76 2.86 10.99 -4.06
CA LYS A 76 1.82 12.00 -3.91
C LYS A 76 0.96 12.16 -5.16
N THR A 77 1.58 12.17 -6.33
CA THR A 77 0.87 12.37 -7.60
C THR A 77 -0.04 11.19 -7.91
N VAL A 78 0.46 9.95 -7.77
CA VAL A 78 -0.34 8.76 -8.06
C VAL A 78 -1.48 8.62 -7.06
N TYR A 79 -1.24 8.97 -5.81
CA TYR A 79 -2.31 8.96 -4.80
C TYR A 79 -3.41 9.96 -5.13
N ALA A 80 -3.04 11.17 -5.52
CA ALA A 80 -4.02 12.18 -5.90
C ALA A 80 -4.86 11.74 -7.11
N GLU A 81 -4.24 11.03 -8.05
CA GLU A 81 -4.92 10.56 -9.26
C GLU A 81 -5.77 9.32 -9.01
N CYS A 82 -5.30 8.37 -8.24
CA CYS A 82 -5.86 7.01 -8.19
C CYS A 82 -6.57 6.64 -6.90
N VAL A 83 -6.17 7.22 -5.78
CA VAL A 83 -6.62 6.75 -4.46
C VAL A 83 -7.74 7.63 -3.93
N GLU A 84 -8.87 7.00 -3.59
CA GLU A 84 -9.98 7.69 -2.96
C GLU A 84 -9.78 7.77 -1.45
N SER A 85 -9.37 6.66 -0.84
CA SER A 85 -9.08 6.62 0.59
C SER A 85 -8.12 5.47 0.87
N ALA A 86 -7.38 5.57 1.97
CA ALA A 86 -6.46 4.52 2.37
C ALA A 86 -6.40 4.45 3.90
N GLN A 87 -6.22 3.24 4.40
CA GLN A 87 -6.12 2.97 5.84
C GLN A 87 -4.97 2.01 6.09
N LEU A 88 -4.34 2.14 7.24
CA LEU A 88 -3.25 1.26 7.65
C LEU A 88 -3.57 0.73 9.04
N PHE A 89 -3.54 -0.59 9.19
CA PHE A 89 -3.86 -1.29 10.43
C PHE A 89 -2.65 -2.06 10.93
N GLU A 90 -2.40 -2.01 12.22
CA GLU A 90 -1.43 -2.87 12.86
C GLU A 90 -2.11 -4.22 13.10
N LEU A 91 -1.41 -5.31 12.74
CA LEU A 91 -1.96 -6.66 12.87
C LEU A 91 -1.41 -7.32 14.13
N SER A 92 -2.31 -7.91 14.89
CA SER A 92 -1.96 -8.73 16.07
C SER A 92 -2.41 -10.15 15.81
N LYS A 93 -1.56 -11.10 16.20
CA LYS A 93 -1.89 -12.51 16.05
C LYS A 93 -3.04 -12.88 16.99
N VAL A 94 -3.99 -13.63 16.48
CA VAL A 94 -5.12 -14.14 17.25
C VAL A 94 -5.13 -15.66 17.18
N ASP A 95 -5.29 -16.30 18.31
CA ASP A 95 -5.44 -17.76 18.37
C ASP A 95 -6.90 -18.12 18.09
N LEU A 96 -7.11 -18.87 17.02
CA LEU A 96 -8.43 -19.30 16.60
C LEU A 96 -8.61 -20.80 16.78
#